data_4cfb8dff8d3b793eccccc304e902a80f
#
_entry.id   4cfb8dff8d3b793eccccc304e902a80f
#
_cell.length_a   1.000
_cell.length_b   1.000
_cell.length_c   1.000
_cell.angle_alpha   90.00
_cell.angle_beta   90.00
_cell.angle_gamma   90.00
#
_symmetry.space_group_name_H-M   'P 1'
#
loop_
_entity.id
_entity.type
_entity.pdbx_description
1 polymer ?
#
loop_
_entity_poly.entity_id
_entity_poly.type
_entity_poly.pdbx_seq_one_letter_code
_entity_poly.pdbx_strand_id
1 'polypeptide(L)'
;MVGVMNDPTPILSGPSLEWPRRDVLQAGAVGVSASVLAGLGLESSHAQDDLSAPAKSVIYLWIGGGMTHIDSFDPKPEAPEEVRGELTAIGTRLPGVHFCETLPRLAEVADRLAVVRSFSHDSNDHLLSQVYTLSGRKVNRTQLFSEPNIGAIVSHLYGSRNGLPGYIAVPGITRPGPPPHNLFVGGWLGNQFSPFCVGGRPDQPDFTVGKKLDNPPAEMSEDLNPRELVYPSGLSRGRLSRRVGLLEGLKQTARAAESDPRLAAIEGHYGNALNMLLSEKVREAFDLASEPASLLDDYGRTKIGGRCLQACRLVEAGARFVMVDYGYDPDYGNLFDIHNAASQNFPHVSKMVKRGYNVVGVDRAFAALIRDLETRGLLKQTMVVFLTEFGRTPKINANGGRDHWGACGSIFFAGAGIESGQVVGRSDKQAGYPTTRPYGPADIAATIYRTLGIDIDARIRDRENRPVSVLEHGSPIEAVLA
;
A
#
# COMPACT_ATOMS: atom_id res chain seq x y z
N MET A 1 -32.90 46.53 -46.06
CA MET A 1 -34.36 46.61 -45.92
C MET A 1 -34.83 45.27 -45.38
N VAL A 2 -35.70 45.36 -44.39
CA VAL A 2 -36.57 44.36 -43.80
C VAL A 2 -35.85 43.41 -42.82
N GLY A 3 -36.07 43.34 -41.57
CA GLY A 3 -37.17 43.78 -40.67
C GLY A 3 -37.27 42.72 -39.64
N VAL A 4 -36.73 43.02 -38.41
CA VAL A 4 -36.72 42.10 -37.25
C VAL A 4 -38.09 42.27 -36.57
N MET A 5 -38.81 41.15 -36.37
CA MET A 5 -39.91 41.11 -35.42
C MET A 5 -39.46 40.29 -34.22
N ASN A 6 -39.35 40.94 -33.08
CA ASN A 6 -39.31 40.35 -31.73
C ASN A 6 -40.75 40.05 -31.27
N ASP A 7 -40.96 38.85 -30.77
CA ASP A 7 -42.17 38.54 -30.02
C ASP A 7 -41.74 37.94 -28.63
N PRO A 8 -42.08 38.53 -27.51
CA PRO A 8 -41.71 37.99 -26.18
C PRO A 8 -42.82 37.09 -25.64
N THR A 9 -42.51 35.82 -25.45
CA THR A 9 -43.35 34.89 -24.70
C THR A 9 -43.38 35.23 -23.20
N PRO A 10 -44.49 35.17 -22.51
CA PRO A 10 -44.59 35.52 -21.10
C PRO A 10 -44.08 34.41 -20.19
N ILE A 11 -43.22 34.80 -19.23
CA ILE A 11 -42.76 33.97 -18.15
C ILE A 11 -43.91 33.79 -17.14
N LEU A 12 -44.39 32.56 -17.00
CA LEU A 12 -45.33 32.19 -15.94
C LEU A 12 -44.59 32.16 -14.60
N SER A 13 -44.94 33.11 -13.73
CA SER A 13 -44.57 33.15 -12.31
C SER A 13 -45.39 32.11 -11.53
N GLY A 14 -44.73 31.01 -11.10
CA GLY A 14 -45.29 30.06 -10.14
C GLY A 14 -45.24 30.63 -8.72
N PRO A 15 -46.12 30.17 -7.82
CA PRO A 15 -46.20 30.70 -6.47
C PRO A 15 -44.92 30.39 -5.65
N SER A 16 -44.36 31.43 -5.04
CA SER A 16 -43.26 31.33 -4.08
C SER A 16 -43.79 30.68 -2.78
N LEU A 17 -43.40 29.45 -2.53
CA LEU A 17 -43.55 28.80 -1.24
C LEU A 17 -42.51 29.39 -0.25
N GLU A 18 -42.85 30.46 0.42
CA GLU A 18 -42.13 30.96 1.58
C GLU A 18 -42.43 30.07 2.79
N TRP A 19 -41.50 29.20 3.12
CA TRP A 19 -41.54 28.48 4.39
C TRP A 19 -41.00 29.38 5.49
N PRO A 20 -41.76 29.54 6.65
CA PRO A 20 -41.26 30.32 7.77
C PRO A 20 -39.97 29.71 8.31
N ARG A 21 -38.91 30.50 8.47
CA ARG A 21 -37.59 30.09 9.00
C ARG A 21 -37.64 29.32 10.33
N ARG A 22 -38.74 29.49 11.10
CA ARG A 22 -38.96 28.83 12.39
C ARG A 22 -39.29 27.33 12.24
N ASP A 23 -40.01 26.93 11.21
CA ASP A 23 -40.45 25.54 11.04
C ASP A 23 -39.33 24.65 10.49
N VAL A 24 -38.40 25.22 9.72
CA VAL A 24 -37.18 24.53 9.28
C VAL A 24 -36.22 24.28 10.45
N LEU A 25 -36.26 25.15 11.49
CA LEU A 25 -35.37 25.00 12.66
C LEU A 25 -35.92 24.05 13.72
N GLN A 26 -37.25 23.81 13.78
CA GLN A 26 -37.83 22.85 14.72
C GLN A 26 -37.78 21.41 14.26
N ALA A 27 -37.70 21.12 12.95
CA ALA A 27 -37.50 19.78 12.44
C ALA A 27 -36.07 19.25 12.68
N GLY A 28 -35.08 20.09 13.03
CA GLY A 28 -33.70 19.75 13.27
C GLY A 28 -33.31 19.39 14.71
N ALA A 29 -34.28 19.39 15.66
CA ALA A 29 -34.00 19.22 17.10
C ALA A 29 -34.34 17.83 17.65
N VAL A 30 -34.67 16.83 16.82
CA VAL A 30 -34.85 15.45 17.26
C VAL A 30 -33.52 14.75 17.26
N GLY A 31 -33.10 14.29 18.41
CA GLY A 31 -31.79 13.75 18.72
C GLY A 31 -31.25 12.73 17.71
N VAL A 32 -30.11 13.05 17.17
CA VAL A 32 -29.31 12.11 16.42
C VAL A 32 -28.60 11.18 17.40
N SER A 33 -29.31 10.12 17.81
CA SER A 33 -28.72 8.99 18.53
C SER A 33 -27.89 8.13 17.57
N ALA A 34 -26.98 7.35 18.10
CA ALA A 34 -26.05 6.45 17.35
C ALA A 34 -26.71 5.50 16.33
N SER A 35 -28.06 5.38 16.38
CA SER A 35 -28.88 4.60 15.43
C SER A 35 -28.99 5.22 14.02
N VAL A 36 -28.63 6.48 13.81
CA VAL A 36 -28.70 7.12 12.48
C VAL A 36 -27.49 6.66 11.59
N LEU A 37 -26.39 6.25 12.21
CA LEU A 37 -25.27 5.67 11.47
C LEU A 37 -25.56 4.25 10.94
N ALA A 38 -26.48 3.53 11.54
CA ALA A 38 -26.91 2.20 11.10
C ALA A 38 -27.96 2.24 9.95
N GLY A 39 -28.55 3.42 9.69
CA GLY A 39 -29.56 3.60 8.64
C GLY A 39 -29.02 4.03 7.28
N LEU A 40 -27.70 4.20 7.12
CA LEU A 40 -27.06 4.37 5.83
C LEU A 40 -27.00 2.99 5.15
N GLY A 41 -28.12 2.55 4.60
CA GLY A 41 -28.26 1.31 3.84
C GLY A 41 -27.39 1.27 2.57
N LEU A 42 -26.10 1.30 2.73
CA LEU A 42 -25.11 0.78 1.80
C LEU A 42 -24.87 -0.69 2.18
N GLU A 43 -25.89 -1.51 2.09
CA GLU A 43 -25.71 -2.94 1.89
C GLU A 43 -25.19 -3.16 0.45
N SER A 44 -23.97 -2.70 0.16
CA SER A 44 -23.13 -3.47 -0.71
C SER A 44 -22.98 -4.83 -0.01
N SER A 45 -23.30 -5.91 -0.66
CA SER A 45 -23.08 -7.28 -0.18
C SER A 45 -21.58 -7.52 -0.05
N HIS A 46 -20.92 -6.83 0.91
CA HIS A 46 -19.58 -7.12 1.29
C HIS A 46 -19.60 -8.46 2.01
N ALA A 47 -18.70 -9.35 1.66
CA ALA A 47 -18.47 -10.55 2.43
C ALA A 47 -18.27 -10.13 3.90
N GLN A 48 -19.02 -10.74 4.80
CA GLN A 48 -18.82 -10.51 6.22
C GLN A 48 -17.41 -10.96 6.57
N ASP A 49 -16.70 -10.21 7.44
CA ASP A 49 -15.39 -10.64 7.91
C ASP A 49 -15.46 -12.12 8.30
N ASP A 50 -14.64 -12.93 7.69
CA ASP A 50 -14.47 -14.30 8.17
C ASP A 50 -13.77 -14.22 9.53
N LEU A 51 -14.56 -14.41 10.59
CA LEU A 51 -14.06 -14.37 11.96
C LEU A 51 -13.04 -15.48 12.23
N SER A 52 -13.03 -16.54 11.43
CA SER A 52 -12.08 -17.64 11.51
C SER A 52 -10.77 -17.35 10.74
N ALA A 53 -10.75 -16.34 9.87
CA ALA A 53 -9.55 -15.99 9.13
C ALA A 53 -8.40 -15.60 10.08
N PRO A 54 -7.19 -16.12 9.85
CA PRO A 54 -6.03 -15.84 10.69
C PRO A 54 -5.70 -14.35 10.77
N ALA A 55 -5.75 -13.64 9.63
CA ALA A 55 -5.46 -12.20 9.58
C ALA A 55 -6.73 -11.37 9.43
N LYS A 56 -6.78 -10.26 10.16
CA LYS A 56 -7.80 -9.21 10.03
C LYS A 56 -7.31 -8.02 9.22
N SER A 57 -5.99 -7.86 9.10
CA SER A 57 -5.33 -6.77 8.41
C SER A 57 -4.05 -7.25 7.75
N VAL A 58 -3.65 -6.53 6.70
CA VAL A 58 -2.37 -6.75 5.99
C VAL A 58 -1.61 -5.43 5.95
N ILE A 59 -0.32 -5.47 6.29
CA ILE A 59 0.66 -4.43 5.95
C ILE A 59 1.54 -4.98 4.84
N TYR A 60 1.45 -4.37 3.68
CA TYR A 60 2.20 -4.76 2.48
C TYR A 60 3.35 -3.80 2.25
N LEU A 61 4.56 -4.21 2.64
CA LEU A 61 5.79 -3.44 2.52
C LEU A 61 6.35 -3.61 1.10
N TRP A 62 5.96 -2.72 0.21
CA TRP A 62 6.33 -2.81 -1.20
C TRP A 62 7.51 -1.91 -1.52
N ILE A 63 8.63 -2.52 -1.90
CA ILE A 63 9.87 -1.85 -2.26
C ILE A 63 10.04 -1.86 -3.77
N GLY A 64 9.67 -0.75 -4.41
CA GLY A 64 9.91 -0.55 -5.84
C GLY A 64 11.40 -0.33 -6.16
N GLY A 65 11.80 -0.63 -7.38
CA GLY A 65 13.18 -0.48 -7.83
C GLY A 65 14.03 -1.75 -7.69
N GLY A 66 13.57 -2.79 -6.99
CA GLY A 66 14.28 -4.07 -6.89
C GLY A 66 15.38 -4.09 -5.83
N MET A 67 15.02 -4.40 -4.58
CA MET A 67 16.00 -4.51 -3.49
C MET A 67 16.88 -5.74 -3.69
N THR A 68 18.20 -5.55 -3.57
CA THR A 68 19.18 -6.62 -3.74
C THR A 68 19.08 -7.67 -2.63
N HIS A 69 18.88 -8.92 -2.99
CA HIS A 69 18.79 -10.04 -2.05
C HIS A 69 20.14 -10.45 -1.49
N ILE A 70 21.23 -10.26 -2.26
CA ILE A 70 22.59 -10.61 -1.84
C ILE A 70 23.09 -9.65 -0.76
N ASP A 71 22.83 -8.35 -0.97
CA ASP A 71 23.26 -7.33 -0.02
C ASP A 71 22.21 -7.13 1.12
N SER A 72 21.33 -8.12 1.32
CA SER A 72 20.28 -8.12 2.36
C SER A 72 20.06 -9.52 2.96
N PHE A 73 19.01 -10.24 2.55
CA PHE A 73 18.56 -11.48 3.21
C PHE A 73 19.33 -12.75 2.82
N ASP A 74 20.08 -12.75 1.73
CA ASP A 74 20.75 -13.95 1.21
C ASP A 74 22.21 -13.72 0.82
N PRO A 75 23.07 -13.29 1.77
CA PRO A 75 24.49 -13.05 1.49
C PRO A 75 25.19 -14.35 1.11
N LYS A 76 26.19 -14.23 0.24
CA LYS A 76 26.99 -15.36 -0.27
C LYS A 76 28.46 -15.15 0.07
N PRO A 77 28.89 -15.30 1.34
CA PRO A 77 30.25 -14.97 1.76
C PRO A 77 31.31 -15.81 1.04
N GLU A 78 30.95 -17.02 0.61
CA GLU A 78 31.85 -17.92 -0.13
C GLU A 78 31.88 -17.68 -1.66
N ALA A 79 31.02 -16.76 -2.17
CA ALA A 79 31.01 -16.43 -3.59
C ALA A 79 32.24 -15.58 -3.98
N PRO A 80 32.60 -15.56 -5.27
CA PRO A 80 33.66 -14.66 -5.76
C PRO A 80 33.35 -13.20 -5.42
N GLU A 81 34.39 -12.38 -5.31
CA GLU A 81 34.29 -10.97 -4.90
C GLU A 81 33.35 -10.16 -5.79
N GLU A 82 33.35 -10.42 -7.08
CA GLU A 82 32.44 -9.81 -8.06
C GLU A 82 30.95 -10.11 -7.80
N VAL A 83 30.64 -11.11 -6.96
CA VAL A 83 29.28 -11.47 -6.53
C VAL A 83 28.99 -10.98 -5.12
N ARG A 84 29.83 -11.36 -4.15
CA ARG A 84 29.60 -11.03 -2.73
C ARG A 84 29.86 -9.55 -2.41
N GLY A 85 30.69 -8.88 -3.23
CA GLY A 85 31.14 -7.52 -2.96
C GLY A 85 32.02 -7.40 -1.71
N GLU A 86 31.99 -6.22 -1.11
CA GLU A 86 32.76 -5.86 0.10
C GLU A 86 31.99 -6.12 1.40
N LEU A 87 30.71 -6.53 1.33
CA LEU A 87 29.83 -6.67 2.49
C LEU A 87 30.03 -8.03 3.15
N THR A 88 29.83 -8.06 4.45
CA THR A 88 29.97 -9.27 5.27
C THR A 88 28.61 -9.87 5.64
N ALA A 89 28.61 -11.15 6.00
CA ALA A 89 27.44 -11.82 6.54
C ALA A 89 27.48 -11.80 8.06
N ILE A 90 26.32 -11.56 8.69
CA ILE A 90 26.14 -11.59 10.15
C ILE A 90 25.18 -12.70 10.54
N GLY A 91 25.35 -13.29 11.73
CA GLY A 91 24.42 -14.24 12.30
C GLY A 91 23.09 -13.57 12.62
N THR A 92 22.01 -14.34 12.55
CA THR A 92 20.68 -13.92 12.97
C THR A 92 20.26 -14.62 14.26
N ARG A 93 19.09 -14.29 14.77
CA ARG A 93 18.49 -15.00 15.91
C ARG A 93 18.16 -16.47 15.59
N LEU A 94 18.12 -16.83 14.30
CA LEU A 94 17.94 -18.21 13.85
C LEU A 94 19.31 -18.89 13.71
N PRO A 95 19.56 -19.99 14.40
CA PRO A 95 20.83 -20.70 14.31
C PRO A 95 21.16 -21.12 12.86
N GLY A 96 22.37 -20.81 12.40
CA GLY A 96 22.83 -21.17 11.05
C GLY A 96 22.29 -20.28 9.92
N VAL A 97 21.42 -19.31 10.22
CA VAL A 97 20.91 -18.34 9.23
C VAL A 97 21.71 -17.04 9.34
N HIS A 98 22.15 -16.56 8.19
CA HIS A 98 22.91 -15.31 8.09
C HIS A 98 22.17 -14.32 7.18
N PHE A 99 22.21 -13.04 7.57
CA PHE A 99 21.83 -11.90 6.72
C PHE A 99 23.09 -11.08 6.39
N CYS A 100 22.97 -10.16 5.45
CA CYS A 100 24.02 -9.20 5.20
C CYS A 100 24.14 -8.22 6.39
N GLU A 101 25.34 -7.68 6.65
CA GLU A 101 25.60 -6.70 7.70
C GLU A 101 24.74 -5.43 7.60
N THR A 102 24.05 -5.23 6.50
CA THR A 102 23.08 -4.15 6.25
C THR A 102 21.76 -4.35 7.01
N LEU A 103 21.49 -5.56 7.53
CA LEU A 103 20.26 -5.93 8.21
C LEU A 103 20.44 -6.36 9.68
N PRO A 104 21.18 -5.61 10.53
CA PRO A 104 21.45 -6.07 11.91
C PRO A 104 20.19 -6.14 12.77
N ARG A 105 19.22 -5.23 12.58
CA ARG A 105 18.00 -5.18 13.40
C ARG A 105 16.97 -6.23 12.98
N LEU A 106 16.84 -6.49 11.67
CA LEU A 106 16.03 -7.60 11.17
C LEU A 106 16.64 -8.95 11.55
N ALA A 107 17.97 -9.06 11.62
CA ALA A 107 18.65 -10.24 12.15
C ALA A 107 18.27 -10.53 13.61
N GLU A 108 18.05 -9.49 14.44
CA GLU A 108 17.60 -9.61 15.84
C GLU A 108 16.13 -10.07 15.97
N VAL A 109 15.29 -9.89 14.97
CA VAL A 109 13.88 -10.29 14.96
C VAL A 109 13.60 -11.40 13.95
N ALA A 110 14.64 -12.06 13.45
CA ALA A 110 14.51 -13.11 12.42
C ALA A 110 13.61 -14.28 12.86
N ASP A 111 13.53 -14.55 14.16
CA ASP A 111 12.63 -15.55 14.76
C ASP A 111 11.14 -15.20 14.62
N ARG A 112 10.81 -13.99 14.20
CA ARG A 112 9.43 -13.54 13.90
C ARG A 112 9.12 -13.50 12.41
N LEU A 113 10.09 -13.86 11.58
CA LEU A 113 9.99 -13.81 10.12
C LEU A 113 9.94 -15.21 9.51
N ALA A 114 9.21 -15.36 8.42
CA ALA A 114 9.36 -16.45 7.48
C ALA A 114 9.98 -15.88 6.20
N VAL A 115 11.28 -16.07 6.04
CA VAL A 115 12.04 -15.52 4.89
C VAL A 115 12.00 -16.51 3.74
N VAL A 116 11.60 -16.05 2.55
CA VAL A 116 11.59 -16.86 1.32
C VAL A 116 12.76 -16.41 0.44
N ARG A 117 13.77 -17.29 0.26
CA ARG A 117 14.97 -17.06 -0.57
C ARG A 117 14.84 -17.62 -1.99
N SER A 118 13.69 -18.10 -2.36
CA SER A 118 13.39 -18.63 -3.69
C SER A 118 12.30 -17.83 -4.41
N PHE A 119 12.14 -16.55 -4.07
CA PHE A 119 11.29 -15.65 -4.84
C PHE A 119 11.82 -15.53 -6.25
N SER A 120 10.96 -15.70 -7.26
CA SER A 120 11.38 -15.75 -8.65
C SER A 120 10.22 -15.45 -9.60
N HIS A 121 10.52 -14.75 -10.67
CA HIS A 121 9.65 -14.61 -11.86
C HIS A 121 10.50 -14.26 -13.08
N ASP A 122 9.90 -14.23 -14.25
CA ASP A 122 10.59 -14.13 -15.54
C ASP A 122 10.68 -12.69 -16.10
N SER A 123 10.25 -11.68 -15.36
CA SER A 123 10.30 -10.28 -15.82
C SER A 123 11.46 -9.51 -15.20
N ASN A 124 12.22 -8.80 -16.04
CA ASN A 124 13.20 -7.80 -15.66
C ASN A 124 12.77 -6.38 -16.06
N ASP A 125 11.51 -6.20 -16.44
CA ASP A 125 10.92 -4.91 -16.79
C ASP A 125 10.19 -4.32 -15.57
N HIS A 126 10.46 -3.08 -15.22
CA HIS A 126 9.86 -2.42 -14.08
C HIS A 126 8.33 -2.47 -14.09
N LEU A 127 7.70 -2.02 -15.18
CA LEU A 127 6.24 -1.89 -15.22
C LEU A 127 5.55 -3.23 -15.10
N LEU A 128 6.04 -4.23 -15.86
CA LEU A 128 5.46 -5.57 -15.83
C LEU A 128 5.67 -6.26 -14.48
N SER A 129 6.85 -6.13 -13.89
CA SER A 129 7.17 -6.70 -12.59
C SER A 129 6.39 -6.03 -11.46
N GLN A 130 6.21 -4.71 -11.52
CA GLN A 130 5.42 -3.95 -10.55
C GLN A 130 3.95 -4.38 -10.59
N VAL A 131 3.34 -4.44 -11.77
CA VAL A 131 1.95 -4.91 -11.87
C VAL A 131 1.84 -6.34 -11.38
N TYR A 132 2.78 -7.21 -11.75
CA TYR A 132 2.76 -8.60 -11.31
C TYR A 132 2.85 -8.73 -9.78
N THR A 133 3.74 -7.99 -9.14
CA THR A 133 3.88 -8.02 -7.67
C THR A 133 2.72 -7.35 -6.95
N LEU A 134 2.12 -6.30 -7.52
CA LEU A 134 0.99 -5.59 -6.92
C LEU A 134 -0.35 -6.33 -7.09
N SER A 135 -0.52 -7.13 -8.15
CA SER A 135 -1.79 -7.79 -8.48
C SER A 135 -1.78 -9.31 -8.32
N GLY A 136 -0.60 -9.94 -8.30
CA GLY A 136 -0.46 -11.39 -8.45
C GLY A 136 -0.74 -11.88 -9.88
N ARG A 137 -0.94 -10.98 -10.85
CA ARG A 137 -1.32 -11.30 -12.22
C ARG A 137 -0.27 -10.87 -13.21
N LYS A 138 0.12 -11.79 -14.09
CA LYS A 138 1.06 -11.52 -15.15
C LYS A 138 0.35 -10.82 -16.31
N VAL A 139 0.89 -9.68 -16.72
CA VAL A 139 0.29 -8.82 -17.75
C VAL A 139 1.27 -8.54 -18.88
N ASN A 140 0.75 -8.09 -20.00
CA ASN A 140 1.51 -7.46 -21.05
C ASN A 140 1.41 -5.92 -20.97
N ARG A 141 2.16 -5.20 -21.80
CA ARG A 141 2.20 -3.72 -21.77
C ARG A 141 0.88 -3.02 -22.04
N THR A 142 -0.08 -3.66 -22.71
CA THR A 142 -1.41 -3.09 -22.95
C THR A 142 -2.36 -3.27 -21.77
N GLN A 143 -1.99 -4.10 -20.80
CA GLN A 143 -2.80 -4.47 -19.63
C GLN A 143 -2.30 -3.85 -18.32
N LEU A 144 -1.35 -2.92 -18.36
CA LEU A 144 -0.72 -2.36 -17.15
C LEU A 144 -1.72 -1.78 -16.14
N PHE A 145 -2.85 -1.24 -16.61
CA PHE A 145 -3.87 -0.63 -15.75
C PHE A 145 -5.14 -1.45 -15.62
N SER A 146 -5.19 -2.63 -16.25
CA SER A 146 -6.40 -3.46 -16.29
C SER A 146 -6.58 -4.30 -15.03
N GLU A 147 -5.49 -4.69 -14.39
CA GLU A 147 -5.53 -5.62 -13.27
C GLU A 147 -5.63 -4.90 -11.93
N PRO A 148 -6.57 -5.29 -11.05
CA PRO A 148 -6.67 -4.72 -9.72
C PRO A 148 -5.49 -5.15 -8.86
N ASN A 149 -4.99 -4.24 -8.04
CA ASN A 149 -4.03 -4.59 -7.01
C ASN A 149 -4.65 -5.55 -5.97
N ILE A 150 -3.82 -6.30 -5.25
CA ILE A 150 -4.25 -7.20 -4.17
C ILE A 150 -5.15 -6.46 -3.18
N GLY A 151 -4.75 -5.26 -2.74
CA GLY A 151 -5.55 -4.42 -1.84
C GLY A 151 -6.89 -3.97 -2.43
N ALA A 152 -6.99 -3.82 -3.75
CA ALA A 152 -8.25 -3.50 -4.42
C ALA A 152 -9.25 -4.67 -4.37
N ILE A 153 -8.77 -5.90 -4.53
CA ILE A 153 -9.59 -7.11 -4.32
C ILE A 153 -10.09 -7.18 -2.87
N VAL A 154 -9.20 -6.96 -1.89
CA VAL A 154 -9.56 -6.92 -0.46
C VAL A 154 -10.61 -5.84 -0.19
N SER A 155 -10.42 -4.64 -0.75
CA SER A 155 -11.36 -3.53 -0.63
C SER A 155 -12.72 -3.83 -1.26
N HIS A 156 -12.74 -4.53 -2.40
CA HIS A 156 -13.97 -4.94 -3.08
C HIS A 156 -14.76 -5.95 -2.24
N LEU A 157 -14.08 -6.96 -1.70
CA LEU A 157 -14.73 -8.04 -0.96
C LEU A 157 -15.19 -7.62 0.43
N TYR A 158 -14.37 -6.86 1.16
CA TYR A 158 -14.61 -6.57 2.57
C TYR A 158 -15.00 -5.12 2.87
N GLY A 159 -14.84 -4.21 1.90
CA GLY A 159 -15.19 -2.79 2.04
C GLY A 159 -14.37 -2.02 3.08
N SER A 160 -14.89 -0.88 3.50
CA SER A 160 -14.33 -0.03 4.55
C SER A 160 -14.56 -0.64 5.94
N ARG A 161 -13.70 -0.29 6.90
CA ARG A 161 -13.83 -0.71 8.30
C ARG A 161 -13.46 0.45 9.23
N ASN A 162 -14.30 0.69 10.25
CA ASN A 162 -14.12 1.77 11.24
C ASN A 162 -13.98 3.19 10.62
N GLY A 163 -14.57 3.41 9.46
CA GLY A 163 -14.45 4.67 8.71
C GLY A 163 -13.20 4.80 7.86
N LEU A 164 -12.32 3.79 7.84
CA LEU A 164 -11.15 3.72 6.98
C LEU A 164 -11.47 3.01 5.66
N PRO A 165 -10.91 3.46 4.52
CA PRO A 165 -10.99 2.74 3.25
C PRO A 165 -10.46 1.32 3.36
N GLY A 166 -10.98 0.40 2.54
CA GLY A 166 -10.54 -1.00 2.54
C GLY A 166 -9.11 -1.17 2.04
N TYR A 167 -8.60 -0.24 1.24
CA TYR A 167 -7.23 -0.20 0.73
C TYR A 167 -6.63 1.20 0.89
N ILE A 168 -5.50 1.29 1.59
CA ILE A 168 -4.75 2.53 1.84
C ILE A 168 -3.32 2.35 1.37
N ALA A 169 -2.75 3.35 0.69
CA ALA A 169 -1.34 3.39 0.31
C ALA A 169 -0.63 4.56 1.02
N VAL A 170 0.54 4.29 1.57
CA VAL A 170 1.37 5.25 2.33
C VAL A 170 2.74 5.40 1.67
N PRO A 171 3.08 6.54 1.09
CA PRO A 171 2.19 7.66 0.77
C PRO A 171 1.31 7.37 -0.45
N GLY A 172 1.68 6.40 -1.27
CA GLY A 172 1.06 6.01 -2.52
C GLY A 172 1.31 7.01 -3.64
N ILE A 173 1.71 6.52 -4.82
CA ILE A 173 1.75 7.26 -6.10
C ILE A 173 3.11 7.24 -6.77
N THR A 174 4.19 7.18 -6.04
CA THR A 174 5.51 7.23 -6.64
C THR A 174 5.96 5.86 -7.11
N ARG A 175 6.44 5.76 -8.34
CA ARG A 175 7.03 4.56 -8.87
C ARG A 175 8.12 4.86 -9.88
N PRO A 176 9.15 4.02 -9.98
CA PRO A 176 10.23 4.20 -10.94
C PRO A 176 9.78 3.92 -12.39
N GLY A 177 10.51 4.45 -13.33
CA GLY A 177 10.40 4.21 -14.77
C GLY A 177 9.79 5.36 -15.57
N PRO A 178 10.33 5.64 -16.77
CA PRO A 178 9.75 6.50 -17.79
C PRO A 178 8.85 5.71 -18.75
N PRO A 179 7.69 6.24 -19.17
CA PRO A 179 6.97 7.34 -18.55
C PRO A 179 6.41 6.94 -17.19
N PRO A 180 6.24 7.90 -16.33
CA PRO A 180 5.68 7.64 -15.03
C PRO A 180 4.20 7.24 -15.13
N HIS A 181 3.84 6.13 -14.51
CA HIS A 181 2.48 5.61 -14.48
C HIS A 181 2.05 5.34 -13.05
N ASN A 182 0.85 5.71 -12.68
CA ASN A 182 0.25 5.25 -11.44
C ASN A 182 -0.26 3.81 -11.63
N LEU A 183 0.42 2.84 -11.04
CA LEU A 183 0.04 1.43 -11.08
C LEU A 183 -0.78 0.99 -9.85
N PHE A 184 -1.14 1.93 -8.97
CA PHE A 184 -1.99 1.67 -7.80
C PHE A 184 -3.45 1.86 -8.20
N VAL A 185 -4.04 0.80 -8.73
CA VAL A 185 -5.33 0.87 -9.42
C VAL A 185 -6.32 -0.19 -8.95
N GLY A 186 -7.60 0.12 -9.12
CA GLY A 186 -8.69 -0.84 -8.97
C GLY A 186 -8.91 -1.72 -10.21
N GLY A 187 -8.21 -1.45 -11.32
CA GLY A 187 -8.29 -2.23 -12.55
C GLY A 187 -9.73 -2.41 -13.05
N TRP A 188 -10.05 -3.63 -13.46
CA TRP A 188 -11.38 -3.99 -13.94
C TRP A 188 -12.49 -3.92 -12.86
N LEU A 189 -12.13 -3.81 -11.56
CA LEU A 189 -13.10 -3.52 -10.50
C LEU A 189 -13.59 -2.06 -10.53
N GLY A 190 -12.77 -1.15 -11.05
CA GLY A 190 -13.06 0.28 -11.11
C GLY A 190 -12.30 1.11 -10.06
N ASN A 191 -12.25 2.42 -10.32
CA ASN A 191 -11.44 3.35 -9.53
C ASN A 191 -11.90 3.49 -8.07
N GLN A 192 -13.14 3.15 -7.75
CA GLN A 192 -13.64 3.16 -6.36
C GLN A 192 -12.89 2.20 -5.43
N PHE A 193 -12.18 1.22 -5.99
CA PHE A 193 -11.36 0.26 -5.24
C PHE A 193 -9.85 0.57 -5.33
N SER A 194 -9.48 1.64 -6.03
CA SER A 194 -8.10 2.15 -5.98
C SER A 194 -7.76 2.60 -4.56
N PRO A 195 -6.47 2.58 -4.14
CA PRO A 195 -6.11 2.95 -2.78
C PRO A 195 -6.43 4.41 -2.46
N PHE A 196 -6.78 4.66 -1.22
CA PHE A 196 -6.66 5.99 -0.65
C PHE A 196 -5.17 6.27 -0.41
N CYS A 197 -4.62 7.27 -1.06
CA CYS A 197 -3.23 7.67 -0.92
C CYS A 197 -3.10 8.71 0.18
N VAL A 198 -2.30 8.43 1.21
CA VAL A 198 -2.17 9.25 2.42
C VAL A 198 -1.47 10.58 2.15
N GLY A 199 -0.43 10.54 1.36
CA GLY A 199 0.31 11.73 1.01
C GLY A 199 0.97 11.49 -0.32
N GLY A 200 1.24 12.40 -1.05
CA GLY A 200 1.89 12.24 -2.32
C GLY A 200 1.18 13.05 -3.35
N ARG A 201 1.96 13.90 -3.95
CA ARG A 201 1.52 14.60 -5.13
C ARG A 201 1.64 13.63 -6.30
N PRO A 202 0.67 13.64 -7.23
CA PRO A 202 0.80 12.93 -8.48
C PRO A 202 1.90 13.52 -9.38
N ASP A 203 2.62 14.54 -8.91
CA ASP A 203 3.78 15.12 -9.60
C ASP A 203 4.84 14.05 -9.70
N GLN A 204 4.97 13.53 -10.88
CA GLN A 204 5.83 12.41 -11.18
C GLN A 204 7.23 12.92 -11.44
N PRO A 205 8.19 12.51 -10.64
CA PRO A 205 9.57 12.91 -10.85
C PRO A 205 10.14 12.25 -12.11
N ASP A 206 11.08 12.91 -12.72
CA ASP A 206 11.86 12.33 -13.80
C ASP A 206 12.79 11.25 -13.22
N PHE A 207 12.41 10.00 -13.38
CA PHE A 207 13.16 8.85 -12.90
C PHE A 207 14.41 8.54 -13.72
N THR A 208 14.58 9.21 -14.86
CA THR A 208 15.77 9.05 -15.70
C THR A 208 16.95 9.85 -15.17
N VAL A 209 16.67 10.87 -14.36
CA VAL A 209 17.69 11.73 -13.76
C VAL A 209 17.84 11.35 -12.29
N GLY A 210 18.85 10.57 -11.97
CA GLY A 210 19.30 10.42 -10.60
C GLY A 210 19.71 11.78 -10.04
N LYS A 211 19.06 12.24 -8.96
CA LYS A 211 19.56 13.42 -8.26
C LYS A 211 20.98 13.11 -7.75
N LYS A 212 21.92 14.03 -8.00
CA LYS A 212 23.20 14.07 -7.30
C LYS A 212 22.90 14.34 -5.82
N LEU A 213 22.90 13.28 -5.05
CA LEU A 213 22.75 13.40 -3.61
C LEU A 213 24.15 13.30 -2.98
N ASP A 214 24.81 14.44 -2.90
CA ASP A 214 25.95 14.59 -2.02
C ASP A 214 25.44 14.58 -0.56
N ASN A 215 25.33 13.39 0.04
CA ASN A 215 24.92 13.18 1.43
C ASN A 215 23.63 13.92 1.86
N PRO A 216 22.44 13.55 1.36
CA PRO A 216 21.22 14.05 1.98
C PRO A 216 21.15 13.51 3.41
N PRO A 217 20.61 14.29 4.36
CA PRO A 217 20.40 13.81 5.71
C PRO A 217 19.49 12.57 5.66
N ALA A 218 19.93 11.48 6.28
CA ALA A 218 19.13 10.26 6.37
C ALA A 218 17.85 10.50 7.20
N GLU A 219 17.91 11.41 8.15
CA GLU A 219 16.82 11.81 9.02
C GLU A 219 16.01 12.93 8.36
N MET A 220 15.07 12.57 7.54
CA MET A 220 14.07 13.47 6.97
C MET A 220 12.68 12.94 7.30
N SER A 221 11.90 13.76 8.01
CA SER A 221 10.49 13.48 8.20
C SER A 221 9.67 13.89 6.97
N GLU A 222 8.56 13.23 6.79
CA GLU A 222 7.59 13.48 5.74
C GLU A 222 6.25 13.83 6.39
N ASP A 223 5.52 14.79 5.81
CA ASP A 223 4.15 15.06 6.27
C ASP A 223 3.21 14.01 5.66
N LEU A 224 2.80 13.08 6.50
CA LEU A 224 1.86 12.00 6.17
C LEU A 224 0.42 12.32 6.59
N ASN A 225 0.15 13.57 6.98
CA ASN A 225 -1.22 14.01 7.26
C ASN A 225 -1.94 14.33 5.95
N PRO A 226 -3.00 13.61 5.60
CA PRO A 226 -3.78 13.95 4.41
C PRO A 226 -4.40 15.34 4.58
N ARG A 227 -4.11 16.25 3.65
CA ARG A 227 -4.64 17.62 3.68
C ARG A 227 -6.18 17.62 3.64
N GLU A 228 -6.75 16.60 3.07
CA GLU A 228 -8.18 16.36 2.95
C GLU A 228 -8.84 16.07 4.32
N LEU A 229 -8.07 15.65 5.32
CA LEU A 229 -8.55 15.40 6.68
C LEU A 229 -8.49 16.65 7.58
N VAL A 230 -7.95 17.74 7.08
CA VAL A 230 -7.94 19.02 7.80
C VAL A 230 -9.21 19.80 7.51
N TYR A 231 -9.93 20.20 8.57
CA TYR A 231 -11.11 21.04 8.37
C TYR A 231 -10.72 22.39 7.77
N PRO A 232 -11.40 22.84 6.71
CA PRO A 232 -11.25 24.19 6.23
C PRO A 232 -11.52 25.21 7.34
N SER A 233 -10.84 26.36 7.30
CA SER A 233 -11.03 27.42 8.28
C SER A 233 -12.52 27.80 8.41
N GLY A 234 -13.02 27.85 9.63
CA GLY A 234 -14.44 28.16 9.93
C GLY A 234 -15.42 26.97 9.81
N LEU A 235 -14.95 25.76 9.45
CA LEU A 235 -15.77 24.56 9.43
C LEU A 235 -15.47 23.71 10.67
N SER A 236 -16.41 23.63 11.63
CA SER A 236 -16.29 22.72 12.77
C SER A 236 -16.92 21.36 12.46
N ARG A 237 -16.51 20.31 13.21
CA ARG A 237 -17.10 18.96 13.14
C ARG A 237 -18.62 18.99 13.20
N GLY A 238 -19.19 19.76 14.15
CA GLY A 238 -20.65 19.87 14.32
C GLY A 238 -21.34 20.57 13.13
N ARG A 239 -20.66 21.50 12.45
CA ARG A 239 -21.19 22.10 11.21
C ARG A 239 -21.12 21.12 10.05
N LEU A 240 -20.02 20.37 9.92
CA LEU A 240 -19.87 19.35 8.88
C LEU A 240 -20.93 18.25 9.07
N SER A 241 -21.06 17.69 10.28
CA SER A 241 -22.04 16.64 10.58
C SER A 241 -23.48 17.07 10.24
N ARG A 242 -23.86 18.32 10.56
CA ARG A 242 -25.19 18.87 10.20
C ARG A 242 -25.37 19.00 8.69
N ARG A 243 -24.33 19.44 7.95
CA ARG A 243 -24.38 19.54 6.49
C ARG A 243 -24.53 18.17 5.83
N VAL A 244 -23.82 17.17 6.34
CA VAL A 244 -23.93 15.78 5.88
C VAL A 244 -25.33 15.24 6.12
N GLY A 245 -25.90 15.42 7.32
CA GLY A 245 -27.25 14.99 7.61
C GLY A 245 -28.32 15.66 6.71
N LEU A 246 -28.16 16.94 6.39
CA LEU A 246 -29.05 17.63 5.44
C LEU A 246 -28.91 17.09 4.02
N LEU A 247 -27.65 16.81 3.56
CA LEU A 247 -27.39 16.25 2.23
C LEU A 247 -28.01 14.86 2.10
N GLU A 248 -27.87 14.01 3.13
CA GLU A 248 -28.46 12.68 3.13
C GLU A 248 -30.01 12.72 3.13
N GLY A 249 -30.60 13.65 3.87
CA GLY A 249 -32.06 13.88 3.82
C GLY A 249 -32.53 14.28 2.41
N LEU A 250 -31.80 15.15 1.72
CA LEU A 250 -32.10 15.55 0.35
C LEU A 250 -31.92 14.38 -0.65
N LYS A 251 -30.87 13.58 -0.48
CA LYS A 251 -30.60 12.41 -1.30
C LYS A 251 -31.66 11.33 -1.17
N GLN A 252 -32.17 11.08 0.03
CA GLN A 252 -33.26 10.13 0.25
C GLN A 252 -34.53 10.53 -0.53
N THR A 253 -34.79 11.83 -0.62
CA THR A 253 -35.91 12.36 -1.39
C THR A 253 -35.69 12.25 -2.91
N ALA A 254 -34.41 12.34 -3.38
CA ALA A 254 -34.06 12.27 -4.78
C ALA A 254 -33.87 10.82 -5.29
N ARG A 255 -33.46 9.87 -4.46
CA ARG A 255 -33.22 8.45 -4.80
C ARG A 255 -34.46 7.70 -5.33
N ALA A 256 -35.63 8.28 -5.19
CA ALA A 256 -36.85 7.74 -5.84
C ALA A 256 -36.83 7.82 -7.37
N ALA A 257 -35.81 8.43 -8.00
CA ALA A 257 -35.80 8.76 -9.43
C ALA A 257 -34.66 8.17 -10.27
N GLU A 258 -33.46 7.89 -9.73
CA GLU A 258 -32.33 7.48 -10.60
C GLU A 258 -31.34 6.53 -9.92
N SER A 259 -31.10 5.36 -10.53
CA SER A 259 -30.01 4.43 -10.21
C SER A 259 -28.92 4.46 -11.30
N ASP A 260 -28.03 5.46 -11.30
CA ASP A 260 -26.85 5.47 -12.14
C ASP A 260 -25.63 4.88 -11.38
N PRO A 261 -25.01 3.80 -11.87
CA PRO A 261 -23.83 3.19 -11.25
C PRO A 261 -22.64 4.14 -11.07
N ARG A 262 -22.53 5.18 -11.92
CA ARG A 262 -21.47 6.20 -11.83
C ARG A 262 -21.68 7.11 -10.62
N LEU A 263 -22.92 7.45 -10.33
CA LEU A 263 -23.29 8.23 -9.16
C LEU A 263 -23.02 7.44 -7.87
N ALA A 264 -23.32 6.15 -7.85
CA ALA A 264 -23.06 5.27 -6.72
C ALA A 264 -21.55 5.21 -6.37
N ALA A 265 -20.68 5.17 -7.40
CA ALA A 265 -19.22 5.18 -7.19
C ALA A 265 -18.74 6.52 -6.58
N ILE A 266 -19.21 7.65 -7.10
CA ILE A 266 -18.91 8.99 -6.56
C ILE A 266 -19.42 9.11 -5.11
N GLU A 267 -20.61 8.61 -4.84
CA GLU A 267 -21.20 8.62 -3.49
C GLU A 267 -20.40 7.77 -2.51
N GLY A 268 -19.88 6.60 -2.94
CA GLY A 268 -19.01 5.76 -2.12
C GLY A 268 -17.72 6.47 -1.71
N HIS A 269 -17.06 7.14 -2.64
CA HIS A 269 -15.87 7.96 -2.35
C HIS A 269 -16.18 9.12 -1.40
N TYR A 270 -17.31 9.80 -1.61
CA TYR A 270 -17.73 10.90 -0.77
C TYR A 270 -18.07 10.43 0.64
N GLY A 271 -18.77 9.30 0.76
CA GLY A 271 -19.07 8.65 2.04
C GLY A 271 -17.82 8.26 2.81
N ASN A 272 -16.84 7.63 2.16
CA ASN A 272 -15.56 7.27 2.78
C ASN A 272 -14.81 8.51 3.25
N ALA A 273 -14.69 9.55 2.42
CA ALA A 273 -14.02 10.80 2.79
C ALA A 273 -14.70 11.48 3.99
N LEU A 274 -16.02 11.52 4.01
CA LEU A 274 -16.80 12.08 5.14
C LEU A 274 -16.62 11.26 6.42
N ASN A 275 -16.65 9.93 6.33
CA ASN A 275 -16.41 9.05 7.46
C ASN A 275 -15.00 9.24 8.04
N MET A 276 -14.00 9.38 7.20
CA MET A 276 -12.64 9.70 7.64
C MET A 276 -12.56 11.05 8.35
N LEU A 277 -13.19 12.09 7.79
CA LEU A 277 -13.23 13.43 8.40
C LEU A 277 -13.93 13.44 9.76
N LEU A 278 -15.01 12.69 9.91
CA LEU A 278 -15.85 12.67 11.12
C LEU A 278 -15.29 11.75 12.21
N SER A 279 -14.48 10.77 11.87
CA SER A 279 -13.90 9.81 12.81
C SER A 279 -12.70 10.42 13.54
N GLU A 280 -12.80 10.52 14.86
CA GLU A 280 -11.70 10.94 15.73
C GLU A 280 -10.57 9.91 15.71
N LYS A 281 -10.91 8.64 15.81
CA LYS A 281 -9.96 7.52 15.74
C LYS A 281 -9.14 7.52 14.46
N VAL A 282 -9.74 7.87 13.32
CA VAL A 282 -9.02 7.99 12.04
C VAL A 282 -8.03 9.15 12.09
N ARG A 283 -8.43 10.33 12.62
CA ARG A 283 -7.51 11.47 12.72
C ARG A 283 -6.35 11.20 13.67
N GLU A 284 -6.62 10.55 14.82
CA GLU A 284 -5.59 10.12 15.75
C GLU A 284 -4.60 9.15 15.13
N ALA A 285 -5.05 8.28 14.19
CA ALA A 285 -4.17 7.38 13.47
C ALA A 285 -3.17 8.11 12.56
N PHE A 286 -3.48 9.33 12.13
CA PHE A 286 -2.56 10.15 11.33
C PHE A 286 -1.68 11.09 12.16
N ASP A 287 -1.92 11.22 13.46
CA ASP A 287 -1.11 12.04 14.36
C ASP A 287 0.10 11.24 14.90
N LEU A 288 1.13 11.15 14.09
CA LEU A 288 2.38 10.48 14.47
C LEU A 288 3.15 11.27 15.53
N ALA A 289 2.90 12.58 15.67
CA ALA A 289 3.59 13.41 16.66
C ALA A 289 3.16 13.09 18.11
N SER A 290 2.01 12.43 18.27
CA SER A 290 1.55 11.95 19.58
C SER A 290 2.31 10.73 20.10
N GLU A 291 3.09 10.05 19.26
CA GLU A 291 3.87 8.87 19.66
C GLU A 291 5.09 9.23 20.49
N PRO A 292 5.51 8.36 21.44
CA PRO A 292 6.70 8.58 22.24
C PRO A 292 7.96 8.82 21.40
N ALA A 293 8.79 9.78 21.82
CA ALA A 293 10.03 10.09 21.12
C ALA A 293 10.94 8.87 20.92
N SER A 294 11.00 7.96 21.93
CA SER A 294 11.76 6.71 21.83
C SER A 294 11.27 5.78 20.73
N LEU A 295 9.96 5.73 20.48
CA LEU A 295 9.39 4.94 19.38
C LEU A 295 9.73 5.57 18.04
N LEU A 296 9.60 6.90 17.91
CA LEU A 296 10.01 7.61 16.70
C LEU A 296 11.51 7.39 16.40
N ASP A 297 12.35 7.37 17.44
CA ASP A 297 13.77 7.07 17.33
C ASP A 297 14.00 5.61 16.91
N ASP A 298 13.23 4.66 17.40
CA ASP A 298 13.35 3.24 17.02
C ASP A 298 13.03 3.03 15.53
N TYR A 299 12.00 3.67 15.02
CA TYR A 299 11.69 3.68 13.58
C TYR A 299 12.72 4.46 12.74
N GLY A 300 13.51 5.34 13.33
CA GLY A 300 14.68 6.00 12.72
C GLY A 300 14.47 7.40 12.21
N ARG A 301 13.32 8.05 12.48
CA ARG A 301 12.98 9.42 12.02
C ARG A 301 13.24 9.64 10.52
N THR A 302 13.16 8.58 9.75
CA THR A 302 13.31 8.57 8.29
C THR A 302 11.95 8.51 7.63
N LYS A 303 11.86 8.82 6.34
CA LYS A 303 10.60 8.69 5.59
C LYS A 303 10.05 7.27 5.64
N ILE A 304 10.89 6.25 5.43
CA ILE A 304 10.42 4.86 5.53
C ILE A 304 9.98 4.50 6.96
N GLY A 305 10.67 5.01 7.98
CA GLY A 305 10.27 4.85 9.38
C GLY A 305 8.89 5.45 9.65
N GLY A 306 8.65 6.68 9.21
CA GLY A 306 7.35 7.35 9.34
C GLY A 306 6.23 6.61 8.61
N ARG A 307 6.49 6.12 7.38
CA ARG A 307 5.53 5.33 6.59
C ARG A 307 5.16 4.01 7.27
N CYS A 308 6.14 3.32 7.84
CA CYS A 308 5.90 2.07 8.59
C CYS A 308 5.12 2.33 9.89
N LEU A 309 5.45 3.37 10.64
CA LEU A 309 4.70 3.77 11.83
C LEU A 309 3.27 4.16 11.47
N GLN A 310 3.07 4.91 10.37
CA GLN A 310 1.74 5.26 9.88
C GLN A 310 0.93 4.01 9.53
N ALA A 311 1.53 3.00 8.92
CA ALA A 311 0.86 1.75 8.62
C ALA A 311 0.45 1.00 9.90
N CYS A 312 1.31 0.98 10.93
CA CYS A 312 0.98 0.42 12.25
C CYS A 312 -0.23 1.12 12.87
N ARG A 313 -0.25 2.46 12.89
CA ARG A 313 -1.36 3.27 13.41
C ARG A 313 -2.65 3.04 12.64
N LEU A 314 -2.58 2.91 11.33
CA LEU A 314 -3.74 2.65 10.49
C LEU A 314 -4.37 1.27 10.76
N VAL A 315 -3.56 0.21 10.91
CA VAL A 315 -4.12 -1.11 11.28
C VAL A 315 -4.64 -1.13 12.71
N GLU A 316 -4.02 -0.41 13.64
CA GLU A 316 -4.55 -0.20 15.00
C GLU A 316 -5.92 0.48 14.99
N ALA A 317 -6.12 1.45 14.10
CA ALA A 317 -7.41 2.09 13.87
C ALA A 317 -8.41 1.19 13.13
N GLY A 318 -7.94 0.10 12.52
CA GLY A 318 -8.76 -0.93 11.88
C GLY A 318 -8.66 -0.98 10.37
N ALA A 319 -7.65 -0.39 9.73
CA ALA A 319 -7.44 -0.56 8.29
C ALA A 319 -7.27 -2.04 7.91
N ARG A 320 -7.84 -2.44 6.76
CA ARG A 320 -7.78 -3.83 6.28
C ARG A 320 -6.51 -4.13 5.52
N PHE A 321 -6.18 -3.27 4.57
CA PHE A 321 -4.99 -3.41 3.73
C PHE A 321 -4.26 -2.08 3.62
N VAL A 322 -3.04 -2.03 4.16
CA VAL A 322 -2.18 -0.86 4.12
C VAL A 322 -0.92 -1.21 3.35
N MET A 323 -0.70 -0.56 2.23
CA MET A 323 0.53 -0.68 1.45
C MET A 323 1.48 0.44 1.82
N VAL A 324 2.67 0.09 2.25
CA VAL A 324 3.80 1.02 2.39
C VAL A 324 4.57 1.01 1.09
N ASP A 325 4.56 2.13 0.39
CA ASP A 325 5.25 2.33 -0.88
C ASP A 325 6.59 3.03 -0.64
N TYR A 326 7.70 2.39 -1.03
CA TYR A 326 9.04 2.95 -0.87
C TYR A 326 9.99 2.45 -1.97
N GLY A 327 9.96 3.08 -3.13
CA GLY A 327 10.84 2.74 -4.26
C GLY A 327 11.51 3.96 -4.88
N TYR A 328 10.80 5.06 -4.85
CA TYR A 328 11.27 6.36 -5.28
C TYR A 328 10.97 7.41 -4.22
N ASP A 329 11.84 8.39 -4.12
CA ASP A 329 11.62 9.55 -3.26
C ASP A 329 12.10 10.83 -3.96
N PRO A 330 11.32 11.93 -3.90
CA PRO A 330 11.68 13.20 -4.54
C PRO A 330 13.01 13.78 -4.09
N ASP A 331 13.43 13.51 -2.86
CA ASP A 331 14.67 14.04 -2.30
C ASP A 331 15.86 13.12 -2.53
N TYR A 332 15.61 11.80 -2.59
CA TYR A 332 16.65 10.78 -2.73
C TYR A 332 16.77 10.19 -4.15
N GLY A 333 15.75 10.38 -4.99
CA GLY A 333 15.69 9.76 -6.32
C GLY A 333 15.29 8.28 -6.26
N ASN A 334 15.81 7.48 -7.19
CA ASN A 334 15.62 6.03 -7.19
C ASN A 334 16.39 5.40 -6.03
N LEU A 335 15.65 4.72 -5.13
CA LEU A 335 16.24 4.18 -3.91
C LEU A 335 16.93 2.83 -4.14
N PHE A 336 16.27 1.94 -4.87
CA PHE A 336 16.70 0.55 -5.04
C PHE A 336 17.03 0.18 -6.49
N ASP A 337 16.71 1.04 -7.47
CA ASP A 337 17.08 0.84 -8.87
C ASP A 337 18.53 1.25 -9.11
N ILE A 338 19.46 0.45 -8.60
CA ILE A 338 20.88 0.76 -8.48
C ILE A 338 21.69 0.06 -9.58
N HIS A 339 21.47 0.45 -10.83
CA HIS A 339 22.37 0.05 -11.95
C HIS A 339 23.69 0.79 -11.90
N ASN A 340 23.70 1.95 -11.26
CA ASN A 340 24.79 2.91 -11.30
C ASN A 340 25.16 3.32 -12.74
N ALA A 341 24.13 3.46 -13.59
CA ALA A 341 24.29 4.05 -14.91
C ALA A 341 24.87 5.46 -14.79
N ALA A 342 25.55 5.94 -15.81
CA ALA A 342 26.22 7.25 -15.80
C ALA A 342 25.28 8.42 -15.41
N SER A 343 23.99 8.32 -15.76
CA SER A 343 22.96 9.30 -15.39
C SER A 343 22.60 9.27 -13.90
N GLN A 344 22.77 8.13 -13.22
CA GLN A 344 22.42 7.97 -11.81
C GLN A 344 23.49 8.54 -10.88
N ASN A 345 24.76 8.42 -11.26
CA ASN A 345 25.91 8.89 -10.49
C ASN A 345 25.88 8.47 -9.00
N PHE A 346 25.45 7.23 -8.74
CA PHE A 346 25.45 6.65 -7.40
C PHE A 346 26.85 6.11 -7.04
N PRO A 347 27.19 5.99 -5.75
CA PRO A 347 28.38 5.30 -5.34
C PRO A 347 28.24 3.80 -5.62
N HIS A 348 29.36 3.05 -5.47
CA HIS A 348 29.36 1.60 -5.52
C HIS A 348 28.24 1.00 -4.65
N VAL A 349 27.64 -0.10 -5.08
CA VAL A 349 26.48 -0.72 -4.40
C VAL A 349 26.72 -0.96 -2.90
N SER A 350 27.92 -1.39 -2.51
CA SER A 350 28.30 -1.63 -1.12
C SER A 350 28.18 -0.37 -0.23
N LYS A 351 28.34 0.82 -0.81
CA LYS A 351 28.16 2.10 -0.12
C LYS A 351 26.71 2.59 -0.21
N MET A 352 26.05 2.35 -1.35
CA MET A 352 24.67 2.78 -1.56
C MET A 352 23.72 2.09 -0.59
N VAL A 353 23.81 0.78 -0.41
CA VAL A 353 22.95 0.01 0.49
C VAL A 353 23.12 0.37 1.97
N LYS A 354 24.26 0.96 2.34
CA LYS A 354 24.55 1.44 3.72
C LYS A 354 23.94 2.82 4.02
N ARG A 355 23.37 3.51 3.04
CA ARG A 355 22.73 4.81 3.30
C ARG A 355 21.48 4.63 4.14
N GLY A 356 21.24 5.53 5.09
CA GLY A 356 20.13 5.46 6.04
C GLY A 356 18.72 5.52 5.40
N TYR A 357 18.63 5.86 4.13
CA TYR A 357 17.40 5.83 3.34
C TYR A 357 17.34 4.64 2.35
N ASN A 358 18.29 3.72 2.39
CA ASN A 358 18.33 2.51 1.56
C ASN A 358 18.13 1.26 2.44
N VAL A 359 18.85 0.16 2.22
CA VAL A 359 18.67 -1.12 2.93
C VAL A 359 18.78 -0.95 4.45
N VAL A 360 19.73 -0.15 4.94
CA VAL A 360 19.88 0.13 6.39
C VAL A 360 18.66 0.88 6.96
N GLY A 361 18.06 1.78 6.20
CA GLY A 361 16.81 2.44 6.60
C GLY A 361 15.62 1.48 6.66
N VAL A 362 15.53 0.58 5.68
CA VAL A 362 14.53 -0.50 5.63
C VAL A 362 14.71 -1.45 6.82
N ASP A 363 15.94 -1.87 7.12
CA ASP A 363 16.26 -2.70 8.29
C ASP A 363 15.69 -2.13 9.58
N ARG A 364 15.97 -0.85 9.83
CA ARG A 364 15.52 -0.16 11.03
C ARG A 364 14.00 -0.05 11.10
N ALA A 365 13.38 0.42 10.02
CA ALA A 365 11.94 0.65 9.97
C ALA A 365 11.13 -0.66 10.07
N PHE A 366 11.56 -1.71 9.36
CA PHE A 366 10.82 -2.97 9.36
C PHE A 366 10.97 -3.73 10.67
N ALA A 367 12.16 -3.75 11.25
CA ALA A 367 12.36 -4.36 12.56
C ALA A 367 11.58 -3.62 13.65
N ALA A 368 11.53 -2.29 13.62
CA ALA A 368 10.70 -1.50 14.53
C ALA A 368 9.22 -1.80 14.36
N LEU A 369 8.74 -1.89 13.11
CA LEU A 369 7.34 -2.26 12.82
C LEU A 369 6.95 -3.62 13.41
N ILE A 370 7.79 -4.64 13.25
CA ILE A 370 7.51 -5.97 13.81
C ILE A 370 7.43 -5.92 15.33
N ARG A 371 8.37 -5.24 15.99
CA ARG A 371 8.38 -5.09 17.46
C ARG A 371 7.20 -4.27 17.97
N ASP A 372 6.84 -3.19 17.28
CA ASP A 372 5.72 -2.32 17.66
C ASP A 372 4.38 -3.04 17.52
N LEU A 373 4.16 -3.74 16.40
CA LEU A 373 2.97 -4.59 16.23
C LEU A 373 2.86 -5.68 17.31
N GLU A 374 3.99 -6.28 17.70
CA GLU A 374 4.03 -7.27 18.78
C GLU A 374 3.69 -6.61 20.13
N THR A 375 4.30 -5.47 20.44
CA THR A 375 4.09 -4.72 21.69
C THR A 375 2.64 -4.25 21.83
N ARG A 376 2.01 -3.79 20.73
CA ARG A 376 0.59 -3.40 20.71
C ARG A 376 -0.36 -4.60 20.66
N GLY A 377 0.14 -5.83 20.59
CA GLY A 377 -0.68 -7.04 20.45
C GLY A 377 -1.36 -7.20 19.09
N LEU A 378 -0.94 -6.42 18.09
CA LEU A 378 -1.54 -6.39 16.75
C LEU A 378 -0.95 -7.46 15.82
N LEU A 379 0.28 -7.93 16.07
CA LEU A 379 0.97 -8.88 15.19
C LEU A 379 0.19 -10.19 15.01
N LYS A 380 -0.56 -10.63 16.03
CA LYS A 380 -1.37 -11.85 16.00
C LYS A 380 -2.59 -11.78 15.06
N GLN A 381 -2.98 -10.60 14.62
CA GLN A 381 -4.11 -10.39 13.72
C GLN A 381 -3.74 -9.58 12.46
N THR A 382 -2.46 -9.23 12.31
CA THR A 382 -1.94 -8.49 11.17
C THR A 382 -0.86 -9.30 10.48
N MET A 383 -1.07 -9.59 9.20
CA MET A 383 -0.03 -10.16 8.35
C MET A 383 0.87 -9.04 7.82
N VAL A 384 2.16 -9.20 7.95
CA VAL A 384 3.16 -8.29 7.34
C VAL A 384 3.83 -9.03 6.20
N VAL A 385 3.84 -8.43 5.02
CA VAL A 385 4.46 -8.98 3.80
C VAL A 385 5.46 -7.98 3.27
N PHE A 386 6.72 -8.36 3.17
CA PHE A 386 7.73 -7.61 2.42
C PHE A 386 7.89 -8.19 1.03
N LEU A 387 7.76 -7.35 0.03
CA LEU A 387 7.96 -7.72 -1.37
C LEU A 387 8.67 -6.59 -2.13
N THR A 388 9.51 -6.99 -3.06
CA THR A 388 10.16 -6.12 -4.06
C THR A 388 9.79 -6.59 -5.45
N GLU A 389 9.88 -5.73 -6.46
CA GLU A 389 9.48 -6.08 -7.82
C GLU A 389 10.33 -7.18 -8.46
N PHE A 390 11.61 -7.25 -8.14
CA PHE A 390 12.57 -8.31 -8.51
C PHE A 390 13.82 -8.24 -7.63
N GLY A 391 14.71 -9.22 -7.74
CA GLY A 391 16.04 -9.15 -7.16
C GLY A 391 17.02 -8.40 -8.06
N ARG A 392 18.30 -8.54 -7.79
CA ARG A 392 19.39 -7.92 -8.56
C ARG A 392 20.39 -8.95 -9.05
N THR A 393 21.08 -8.65 -10.16
CA THR A 393 22.10 -9.56 -10.71
C THR A 393 23.11 -9.96 -9.65
N PRO A 394 23.50 -11.25 -9.60
CA PRO A 394 24.55 -11.71 -8.70
C PRO A 394 25.86 -10.94 -8.88
N LYS A 395 26.29 -10.78 -10.11
CA LYS A 395 27.52 -10.07 -10.45
C LYS A 395 27.32 -8.56 -10.41
N ILE A 396 28.21 -7.88 -9.69
CA ILE A 396 28.32 -6.43 -9.71
C ILE A 396 28.79 -6.01 -11.11
N ASN A 397 28.10 -5.08 -11.75
CA ASN A 397 28.44 -4.61 -13.08
C ASN A 397 29.65 -3.66 -13.08
N ALA A 398 30.15 -3.30 -14.26
CA ALA A 398 31.33 -2.46 -14.42
C ALA A 398 31.19 -1.04 -13.81
N ASN A 399 29.96 -0.59 -13.57
CA ASN A 399 29.69 0.70 -12.94
C ASN A 399 29.59 0.61 -11.41
N GLY A 400 29.80 -0.57 -10.83
CA GLY A 400 29.67 -0.82 -9.39
C GLY A 400 28.24 -0.94 -8.90
N GLY A 401 27.28 -1.20 -9.78
CA GLY A 401 25.87 -1.46 -9.47
C GLY A 401 25.47 -2.91 -9.73
N ARG A 402 24.17 -3.21 -9.60
CA ARG A 402 23.55 -4.48 -9.96
C ARG A 402 22.34 -4.25 -10.85
N ASP A 403 22.21 -5.02 -11.90
CA ASP A 403 21.12 -4.91 -12.87
C ASP A 403 19.87 -5.68 -12.42
N HIS A 404 18.77 -5.56 -13.17
CA HIS A 404 17.51 -6.23 -12.85
C HIS A 404 17.65 -7.75 -12.94
N TRP A 405 17.04 -8.47 -11.99
CA TRP A 405 17.11 -9.93 -11.95
C TRP A 405 15.83 -10.54 -11.35
N GLY A 406 14.85 -10.81 -12.20
CA GLY A 406 13.60 -11.46 -11.77
C GLY A 406 13.78 -12.92 -11.35
N ALA A 407 14.83 -13.58 -11.86
CA ALA A 407 15.04 -15.00 -11.65
C ALA A 407 15.38 -15.41 -10.21
N CYS A 408 15.80 -14.47 -9.34
CA CYS A 408 16.04 -14.74 -7.92
C CYS A 408 15.89 -13.47 -7.08
N GLY A 409 15.25 -13.61 -5.93
CA GLY A 409 15.06 -12.56 -4.94
C GLY A 409 14.76 -13.13 -3.56
N SER A 410 14.65 -12.27 -2.57
CA SER A 410 14.24 -12.64 -1.21
C SER A 410 13.12 -11.72 -0.73
N ILE A 411 12.14 -12.33 -0.05
CA ILE A 411 10.99 -11.67 0.55
C ILE A 411 10.77 -12.24 1.96
N PHE A 412 9.89 -11.65 2.74
CA PHE A 412 9.46 -12.26 4.00
C PHE A 412 7.99 -12.05 4.30
N PHE A 413 7.47 -12.91 5.14
CA PHE A 413 6.18 -12.81 5.80
C PHE A 413 6.38 -12.78 7.32
N ALA A 414 5.45 -12.16 8.05
CA ALA A 414 5.41 -12.18 9.50
C ALA A 414 3.96 -12.01 10.01
N GLY A 415 3.72 -12.42 11.24
CA GLY A 415 2.46 -12.15 11.95
C GLY A 415 1.37 -13.18 11.68
N ALA A 416 0.13 -12.71 11.63
CA ALA A 416 -1.06 -13.55 11.59
C ALA A 416 -1.04 -14.58 10.46
N GLY A 417 -1.29 -15.87 10.81
CA GLY A 417 -1.35 -16.98 9.87
C GLY A 417 0.01 -17.44 9.33
N ILE A 418 1.12 -16.92 9.89
CA ILE A 418 2.48 -17.23 9.44
C ILE A 418 3.23 -18.04 10.48
N GLU A 419 3.80 -19.16 10.05
CA GLU A 419 4.77 -19.93 10.81
C GLU A 419 6.14 -19.22 10.74
N SER A 420 6.44 -18.44 11.78
CA SER A 420 7.64 -17.62 11.86
C SER A 420 8.88 -18.42 12.26
N GLY A 421 10.06 -17.81 12.20
CA GLY A 421 11.32 -18.39 12.65
C GLY A 421 11.93 -19.38 11.65
N GLN A 422 11.73 -19.15 10.37
CA GLN A 422 12.22 -20.05 9.33
C GLN A 422 12.71 -19.36 8.06
N VAL A 423 13.48 -20.11 7.28
CA VAL A 423 13.88 -19.72 5.92
C VAL A 423 13.37 -20.79 4.94
N VAL A 424 12.49 -20.37 4.04
CA VAL A 424 11.89 -21.21 3.01
C VAL A 424 12.64 -21.01 1.69
N GLY A 425 13.02 -22.13 1.10
CA GLY A 425 13.75 -22.16 -0.17
C GLY A 425 15.23 -21.76 -0.05
N ARG A 426 15.93 -21.91 -1.14
CA ARG A 426 17.36 -21.60 -1.27
C ARG A 426 17.69 -21.17 -2.69
N SER A 427 18.61 -20.24 -2.82
CA SER A 427 19.29 -19.91 -4.06
C SER A 427 20.58 -20.72 -4.22
N ASP A 428 21.17 -20.68 -5.41
CA ASP A 428 22.46 -21.28 -5.70
C ASP A 428 23.63 -20.56 -4.96
N LYS A 429 24.84 -21.06 -5.15
CA LYS A 429 26.05 -20.53 -4.49
C LYS A 429 26.37 -19.08 -4.84
N GLN A 430 25.81 -18.56 -5.92
CA GLN A 430 25.99 -17.18 -6.37
C GLN A 430 24.72 -16.34 -6.23
N ALA A 431 23.64 -16.90 -5.68
CA ALA A 431 22.34 -16.26 -5.60
C ALA A 431 21.72 -15.90 -6.98
N GLY A 432 22.08 -16.65 -8.02
CA GLY A 432 21.59 -16.43 -9.36
C GLY A 432 20.20 -17.01 -9.60
N TYR A 433 19.94 -18.20 -9.10
CA TYR A 433 18.70 -18.94 -9.32
C TYR A 433 18.28 -19.72 -8.08
N PRO A 434 16.97 -19.94 -7.88
CA PRO A 434 16.49 -20.88 -6.88
C PRO A 434 16.98 -22.31 -7.16
N THR A 435 17.42 -23.02 -6.12
CA THR A 435 17.74 -24.46 -6.16
C THR A 435 16.64 -25.33 -5.56
N THR A 436 15.62 -24.70 -5.01
CA THR A 436 14.40 -25.30 -4.49
C THR A 436 13.19 -24.76 -5.27
N ARG A 437 11.97 -25.21 -4.93
CA ARG A 437 10.75 -24.68 -5.56
C ARG A 437 10.77 -23.13 -5.57
N PRO A 438 10.68 -22.51 -6.74
CA PRO A 438 10.52 -21.06 -6.82
C PRO A 438 9.10 -20.65 -6.44
N TYR A 439 8.95 -19.48 -5.85
CA TYR A 439 7.67 -18.86 -5.55
C TYR A 439 7.59 -17.50 -6.24
N GLY A 440 6.50 -17.28 -6.97
CA GLY A 440 6.27 -16.06 -7.73
C GLY A 440 5.25 -15.11 -7.06
N PRO A 441 5.02 -13.93 -7.67
CA PRO A 441 4.05 -12.97 -7.18
C PRO A 441 2.61 -13.53 -7.04
N ALA A 442 2.22 -14.46 -7.90
CA ALA A 442 0.92 -15.13 -7.81
C ALA A 442 0.79 -16.00 -6.55
N ASP A 443 1.87 -16.71 -6.16
CA ASP A 443 1.88 -17.53 -4.94
C ASP A 443 1.81 -16.64 -3.68
N ILE A 444 2.44 -15.47 -3.74
CA ILE A 444 2.38 -14.47 -2.67
C ILE A 444 0.95 -13.93 -2.53
N ALA A 445 0.31 -13.55 -3.64
CA ALA A 445 -1.08 -13.11 -3.65
C ALA A 445 -2.02 -14.20 -3.09
N ALA A 446 -1.83 -15.46 -3.52
CA ALA A 446 -2.59 -16.60 -3.00
C ALA A 446 -2.41 -16.78 -1.49
N THR A 447 -1.17 -16.61 -0.99
CA THR A 447 -0.87 -16.69 0.45
C THR A 447 -1.58 -15.58 1.23
N ILE A 448 -1.56 -14.34 0.72
CA ILE A 448 -2.27 -13.21 1.34
C ILE A 448 -3.79 -13.49 1.37
N TYR A 449 -4.36 -13.89 0.25
CA TYR A 449 -5.80 -14.17 0.15
C TYR A 449 -6.22 -15.29 1.10
N ARG A 450 -5.49 -16.41 1.12
CA ARG A 450 -5.74 -17.53 2.03
C ARG A 450 -5.74 -17.07 3.49
N THR A 451 -4.76 -16.27 3.89
CA THR A 451 -4.62 -15.77 5.26
C THR A 451 -5.75 -14.82 5.65
N LEU A 452 -6.31 -14.09 4.69
CA LEU A 452 -7.49 -13.23 4.88
C LEU A 452 -8.82 -13.97 4.79
N GLY A 453 -8.84 -15.29 4.52
CA GLY A 453 -10.06 -16.06 4.33
C GLY A 453 -10.72 -15.84 2.96
N ILE A 454 -9.99 -15.32 1.98
CA ILE A 454 -10.48 -15.14 0.61
C ILE A 454 -10.23 -16.41 -0.18
N ASP A 455 -11.30 -16.98 -0.73
CA ASP A 455 -11.21 -18.11 -1.64
C ASP A 455 -10.57 -17.67 -2.96
N ILE A 456 -9.39 -18.21 -3.28
CA ILE A 456 -8.63 -17.87 -4.48
C ILE A 456 -9.30 -18.37 -5.77
N ASP A 457 -10.15 -19.40 -5.68
CA ASP A 457 -10.91 -19.95 -6.82
C ASP A 457 -12.23 -19.23 -7.04
N ALA A 458 -12.62 -18.35 -6.13
CA ALA A 458 -13.85 -17.58 -6.23
C ALA A 458 -13.83 -16.67 -7.47
N ARG A 459 -15.01 -16.41 -8.01
CA ARG A 459 -15.22 -15.45 -9.08
C ARG A 459 -16.01 -14.26 -8.56
N ILE A 460 -15.49 -13.08 -8.80
CA ILE A 460 -16.13 -11.81 -8.49
C ILE A 460 -16.53 -11.10 -9.78
N ARG A 461 -17.49 -10.19 -9.69
CA ARG A 461 -17.98 -9.48 -10.88
C ARG A 461 -17.16 -8.23 -11.14
N ASP A 462 -16.75 -8.05 -12.40
CA ASP A 462 -16.17 -6.78 -12.83
C ASP A 462 -17.28 -5.71 -13.00
N ARG A 463 -16.87 -4.47 -13.36
CA ARG A 463 -17.81 -3.36 -13.59
C ARG A 463 -18.77 -3.57 -14.77
N GLU A 464 -18.50 -4.54 -15.65
CA GLU A 464 -19.39 -4.96 -16.75
C GLU A 464 -20.21 -6.19 -16.36
N ASN A 465 -20.22 -6.55 -15.06
CA ASN A 465 -20.95 -7.68 -14.50
C ASN A 465 -20.49 -9.07 -15.00
N ARG A 466 -19.28 -9.18 -15.55
CA ARG A 466 -18.69 -10.46 -15.98
C ARG A 466 -17.98 -11.13 -14.81
N PRO A 467 -18.09 -12.47 -14.67
CA PRO A 467 -17.40 -13.19 -13.63
C PRO A 467 -15.89 -13.32 -13.94
N VAL A 468 -15.03 -12.75 -13.08
CA VAL A 468 -13.58 -12.82 -13.20
C VAL A 468 -13.03 -13.53 -11.96
N SER A 469 -12.05 -14.42 -12.11
CA SER A 469 -11.44 -15.14 -11.00
C SER A 469 -10.67 -14.14 -10.09
N VAL A 470 -10.73 -14.36 -8.78
CA VAL A 470 -9.95 -13.58 -7.79
C VAL A 470 -8.46 -13.70 -8.10
N LEU A 471 -7.99 -14.89 -8.45
CA LEU A 471 -6.63 -15.14 -8.92
C LEU A 471 -6.66 -16.13 -10.08
N GLU A 472 -5.80 -15.95 -11.09
CA GLU A 472 -5.79 -16.84 -12.27
C GLU A 472 -4.83 -18.02 -12.09
N HIS A 473 -3.72 -17.78 -11.39
CA HIS A 473 -2.64 -18.73 -11.18
C HIS A 473 -2.07 -18.53 -9.78
N GLY A 474 -1.23 -19.45 -9.36
CA GLY A 474 -0.56 -19.42 -8.06
C GLY A 474 -1.23 -20.35 -7.04
N SER A 475 -0.47 -20.65 -6.02
CA SER A 475 -0.91 -21.48 -4.89
C SER A 475 -0.33 -20.89 -3.61
N PRO A 476 -1.03 -20.95 -2.48
CA PRO A 476 -0.46 -20.50 -1.22
C PRO A 476 0.88 -21.18 -0.95
N ILE A 477 1.81 -20.44 -0.36
CA ILE A 477 3.11 -20.95 0.05
C ILE A 477 2.90 -21.70 1.38
N GLU A 478 2.47 -22.97 1.30
CA GLU A 478 2.13 -23.76 2.47
C GLU A 478 3.26 -23.82 3.52
N ALA A 479 4.51 -23.74 3.07
CA ALA A 479 5.68 -23.74 3.95
C ALA A 479 5.79 -22.50 4.85
N VAL A 480 5.06 -21.43 4.60
CA VAL A 480 5.05 -20.22 5.46
C VAL A 480 3.75 -20.09 6.24
N LEU A 481 2.76 -20.94 6.00
CA LEU A 481 1.47 -20.89 6.69
C LEU A 481 1.51 -21.71 7.99
N ALA A 482 0.87 -21.14 9.05
CA ALA A 482 0.76 -21.78 10.37
C ALA A 482 -0.41 -22.78 10.43
#